data_43b1f5d010b763333f40a1a3eccd184e
#
_entry.id   43b1f5d010b763333f40a1a3eccd184e
#
_cell.length_a   1.000
_cell.length_b   1.000
_cell.length_c   1.000
_cell.angle_alpha   90.00
_cell.angle_beta   90.00
_cell.angle_gamma   90.00
#
_symmetry.space_group_name_H-M   'P 1'
#
loop_
_entity.id
_entity.type
_entity.pdbx_description
1 polymer ?
#
loop_
_entity_poly.entity_id
_entity_poly.type
_entity_poly.pdbx_seq_one_letter_code
_entity_poly.pdbx_strand_id
1 'polypeptide(L)'
;MRLEQCPLPGGGSLTVYLRDAAQAMPNALRRPVVVVVPGGGYNHVSAREADPVALQFAAAGYHTAILTYRVGEGARHYQPLRQLNAAIGLLRSRAEEWNLLPEKIAVCGFSAGGHLALSGAVLDLPDGTPMHRPNAVLLAYPVITAGEYAHRGSFVQLAGSEDPAAQQPFTLEDKITPATPPVFVWHTMEDQTVPVENTLLLLTALRRAGVPCEAHLFEKGRHGTSISTAEVDAASAHRHHWVELALEWLGETFDFDLK
;
A
#
# COMPACT_ATOMS: atom_id res chain seq x y z
N MET A 1 -11.32 -20.82 -0.72
CA MET A 1 -11.00 -19.42 -1.05
C MET A 1 -11.75 -19.03 -2.31
N ARG A 2 -12.50 -17.93 -2.30
CA ARG A 2 -13.30 -17.42 -3.41
C ARG A 2 -12.59 -16.21 -4.02
N LEU A 3 -12.60 -16.09 -5.33
CA LEU A 3 -12.03 -14.97 -6.08
C LEU A 3 -13.16 -14.10 -6.63
N GLU A 4 -13.08 -12.79 -6.40
CA GLU A 4 -13.99 -11.81 -6.96
C GLU A 4 -13.20 -10.78 -7.78
N GLN A 5 -13.71 -10.43 -8.96
CA GLN A 5 -13.17 -9.35 -9.78
C GLN A 5 -14.17 -8.21 -9.88
N CYS A 6 -13.79 -7.06 -9.36
CA CYS A 6 -14.66 -5.88 -9.28
C CYS A 6 -14.08 -4.76 -10.16
N PRO A 7 -14.77 -4.35 -11.22
CA PRO A 7 -14.39 -3.15 -11.97
C PRO A 7 -14.53 -1.91 -11.08
N LEU A 8 -13.59 -1.00 -11.21
CA LEU A 8 -13.59 0.29 -10.50
C LEU A 8 -13.83 1.45 -11.47
N PRO A 9 -14.39 2.56 -11.01
CA PRO A 9 -14.56 3.76 -11.83
C PRO A 9 -13.26 4.21 -12.49
N GLY A 10 -13.34 4.64 -13.74
CA GLY A 10 -12.18 5.13 -14.51
C GLY A 10 -11.25 4.03 -15.05
N GLY A 11 -11.67 2.75 -15.04
CA GLY A 11 -10.98 1.65 -15.73
C GLY A 11 -9.91 0.92 -14.89
N GLY A 12 -9.96 1.03 -13.58
CA GLY A 12 -9.22 0.15 -12.65
C GLY A 12 -10.02 -1.09 -12.28
N SER A 13 -9.42 -2.00 -11.52
CA SER A 13 -10.10 -3.18 -10.97
C SER A 13 -9.54 -3.59 -9.62
N LEU A 14 -10.38 -4.25 -8.82
CA LEU A 14 -10.00 -4.87 -7.58
C LEU A 14 -10.21 -6.38 -7.69
N THR A 15 -9.13 -7.16 -7.56
CA THR A 15 -9.19 -8.62 -7.48
C THR A 15 -9.15 -9.01 -6.01
N VAL A 16 -10.23 -9.61 -5.49
CA VAL A 16 -10.37 -9.90 -4.06
C VAL A 16 -10.29 -11.41 -3.83
N TYR A 17 -9.42 -11.83 -2.91
CA TYR A 17 -9.26 -13.20 -2.44
C TYR A 17 -9.94 -13.34 -1.09
N LEU A 18 -11.12 -13.94 -1.08
CA LEU A 18 -11.93 -14.13 0.11
C LEU A 18 -11.64 -15.50 0.74
N ARG A 19 -11.20 -15.48 1.99
CA ARG A 19 -11.04 -16.69 2.80
C ARG A 19 -12.41 -17.19 3.25
N ASP A 20 -12.59 -18.50 3.24
CA ASP A 20 -13.85 -19.09 3.69
C ASP A 20 -14.05 -18.89 5.21
N ALA A 21 -15.29 -18.64 5.61
CA ALA A 21 -15.73 -18.65 7.00
C ALA A 21 -16.37 -20.01 7.32
N ALA A 22 -16.03 -20.58 8.46
CA ALA A 22 -16.65 -21.83 8.92
C ALA A 22 -16.88 -21.76 10.43
N GLN A 23 -18.01 -22.31 10.90
CA GLN A 23 -18.37 -22.33 12.33
C GLN A 23 -17.31 -23.06 13.20
N ALA A 24 -16.58 -24.00 12.60
CA ALA A 24 -15.46 -24.67 13.25
C ALA A 24 -14.21 -23.76 13.48
N MET A 25 -14.21 -22.54 12.93
CA MET A 25 -13.13 -21.55 13.06
C MET A 25 -13.69 -20.23 13.64
N PRO A 26 -14.16 -20.20 14.89
CA PRO A 26 -14.92 -19.08 15.44
C PRO A 26 -14.12 -17.76 15.47
N ASN A 27 -12.80 -17.81 15.64
CA ASN A 27 -11.93 -16.64 15.65
C ASN A 27 -11.65 -16.05 14.25
N ALA A 28 -12.15 -16.70 13.20
CA ALA A 28 -11.90 -16.33 11.81
C ALA A 28 -13.22 -16.27 10.98
N LEU A 29 -14.35 -16.03 11.63
CA LEU A 29 -15.64 -15.86 10.95
C LEU A 29 -15.69 -14.56 10.17
N ARG A 30 -15.11 -13.50 10.71
CA ARG A 30 -14.88 -12.22 10.01
C ARG A 30 -13.38 -11.91 10.03
N ARG A 31 -12.89 -11.28 8.97
CA ARG A 31 -11.46 -11.08 8.78
C ARG A 31 -11.15 -9.64 8.39
N PRO A 32 -10.00 -9.11 8.82
CA PRO A 32 -9.42 -7.91 8.22
C PRO A 32 -9.11 -8.14 6.73
N VAL A 33 -8.91 -7.06 5.99
CA VAL A 33 -8.47 -7.13 4.59
C VAL A 33 -7.20 -6.31 4.37
N VAL A 34 -6.28 -6.86 3.58
CA VAL A 34 -5.09 -6.15 3.10
C VAL A 34 -5.24 -5.89 1.61
N VAL A 35 -5.28 -4.61 1.23
CA VAL A 35 -5.28 -4.16 -0.17
C VAL A 35 -3.84 -3.99 -0.61
N VAL A 36 -3.37 -4.83 -1.50
CA VAL A 36 -2.04 -4.77 -2.11
C VAL A 36 -2.07 -3.80 -3.28
N VAL A 37 -1.16 -2.84 -3.26
CA VAL A 37 -1.00 -1.80 -4.27
C VAL A 37 0.40 -1.92 -4.88
N PRO A 38 0.55 -2.64 -6.00
CA PRO A 38 1.84 -2.86 -6.65
C PRO A 38 2.46 -1.55 -7.15
N GLY A 39 3.80 -1.52 -7.25
CA GLY A 39 4.55 -0.41 -7.83
C GLY A 39 4.56 -0.42 -9.36
N GLY A 40 5.57 0.25 -9.92
CA GLY A 40 5.79 0.37 -11.37
C GLY A 40 5.86 1.81 -11.86
N GLY A 41 6.23 2.78 -10.99
CA GLY A 41 6.48 4.18 -11.34
C GLY A 41 5.27 4.93 -11.90
N TYR A 42 4.05 4.46 -11.65
CA TYR A 42 2.82 4.90 -12.32
C TYR A 42 2.84 4.72 -13.85
N ASN A 43 3.80 3.95 -14.37
CA ASN A 43 3.92 3.64 -15.79
C ASN A 43 3.37 2.23 -16.14
N HIS A 44 3.47 1.31 -15.20
CA HIS A 44 2.91 -0.03 -15.27
C HIS A 44 2.51 -0.51 -13.88
N VAL A 45 1.91 -1.72 -13.79
CA VAL A 45 1.62 -2.39 -12.51
C VAL A 45 2.52 -3.62 -12.41
N SER A 46 3.31 -3.71 -11.33
CA SER A 46 4.31 -4.75 -11.11
C SER A 46 3.67 -6.07 -10.68
N ALA A 47 3.71 -7.10 -11.51
CA ALA A 47 3.20 -8.43 -11.16
C ALA A 47 3.92 -9.06 -9.96
N ARG A 48 5.23 -8.76 -9.76
CA ARG A 48 6.02 -9.29 -8.64
C ARG A 48 5.52 -8.80 -7.27
N GLU A 49 4.82 -7.68 -7.25
CA GLU A 49 4.30 -7.01 -6.05
C GLU A 49 2.78 -7.20 -5.90
N ALA A 50 2.19 -8.11 -6.67
CA ALA A 50 0.76 -8.43 -6.69
C ALA A 50 0.46 -9.76 -5.97
N ASP A 51 0.20 -10.83 -6.74
CA ASP A 51 -0.14 -12.16 -6.20
C ASP A 51 0.85 -12.70 -5.16
N PRO A 52 2.19 -12.63 -5.37
CA PRO A 52 3.13 -13.18 -4.39
C PRO A 52 2.96 -12.54 -3.01
N VAL A 53 2.66 -11.24 -2.96
CA VAL A 53 2.41 -10.51 -1.71
C VAL A 53 1.05 -10.84 -1.12
N ALA A 54 -0.01 -10.80 -1.94
CA ALA A 54 -1.38 -11.05 -1.49
C ALA A 54 -1.51 -12.45 -0.85
N LEU A 55 -0.81 -13.45 -1.41
CA LEU A 55 -0.82 -14.82 -0.89
C LEU A 55 -0.15 -14.95 0.49
N GLN A 56 0.86 -14.13 0.83
CA GLN A 56 1.47 -14.12 2.18
C GLN A 56 0.43 -13.71 3.24
N PHE A 57 -0.26 -12.61 3.02
CA PHE A 57 -1.32 -12.16 3.93
C PHE A 57 -2.52 -13.10 3.94
N ALA A 58 -2.90 -13.67 2.79
CA ALA A 58 -3.95 -14.68 2.73
C ALA A 58 -3.60 -15.94 3.54
N ALA A 59 -2.35 -16.41 3.47
CA ALA A 59 -1.87 -17.54 4.27
C ALA A 59 -1.96 -17.25 5.78
N ALA A 60 -1.69 -16.01 6.20
CA ALA A 60 -1.81 -15.57 7.59
C ALA A 60 -3.26 -15.31 8.05
N GLY A 61 -4.26 -15.53 7.20
CA GLY A 61 -5.66 -15.49 7.62
C GLY A 61 -6.44 -14.25 7.20
N TYR A 62 -5.83 -13.28 6.57
CA TYR A 62 -6.50 -12.08 6.07
C TYR A 62 -7.32 -12.36 4.80
N HIS A 63 -8.36 -11.58 4.55
CA HIS A 63 -8.78 -11.36 3.16
C HIS A 63 -7.71 -10.50 2.49
N THR A 64 -7.50 -10.70 1.19
CA THR A 64 -6.57 -9.86 0.44
C THR A 64 -7.21 -9.33 -0.83
N ALA A 65 -6.77 -8.19 -1.28
CA ALA A 65 -7.22 -7.63 -2.55
C ALA A 65 -6.04 -7.01 -3.29
N ILE A 66 -6.02 -7.12 -4.61
CA ILE A 66 -5.00 -6.50 -5.46
C ILE A 66 -5.65 -5.39 -6.25
N LEU A 67 -5.13 -4.17 -6.11
CA LEU A 67 -5.58 -3.01 -6.86
C LEU A 67 -4.80 -2.91 -8.18
N THR A 68 -5.51 -3.06 -9.30
CA THR A 68 -5.01 -2.67 -10.62
C THR A 68 -5.52 -1.27 -10.94
N TYR A 69 -4.64 -0.29 -10.87
CA TYR A 69 -4.96 1.12 -11.06
C TYR A 69 -4.47 1.64 -12.42
N ARG A 70 -4.99 2.78 -12.85
CA ARG A 70 -4.60 3.41 -14.12
C ARG A 70 -3.19 3.96 -14.03
N VAL A 71 -2.43 3.75 -15.10
CA VAL A 71 -1.02 4.11 -15.24
C VAL A 71 -0.79 4.93 -16.52
N GLY A 72 0.42 5.44 -16.69
CA GLY A 72 0.77 6.32 -17.80
C GLY A 72 -0.11 7.59 -17.82
N GLU A 73 -0.59 8.00 -18.97
CA GLU A 73 -1.51 9.15 -19.07
C GLU A 73 -2.79 8.97 -18.25
N GLY A 74 -3.20 7.72 -18.00
CA GLY A 74 -4.35 7.40 -17.16
C GLY A 74 -4.11 7.63 -15.66
N ALA A 75 -2.87 7.89 -15.21
CA ALA A 75 -2.57 8.20 -13.81
C ALA A 75 -2.86 9.66 -13.45
N ARG A 76 -3.04 10.54 -14.44
CA ARG A 76 -3.29 11.97 -14.24
C ARG A 76 -4.61 12.23 -13.52
N HIS A 77 -4.80 13.45 -13.03
CA HIS A 77 -6.04 13.91 -12.38
C HIS A 77 -6.45 13.09 -11.16
N TYR A 78 -5.45 12.62 -10.38
CA TYR A 78 -5.67 11.81 -9.17
C TYR A 78 -6.38 10.48 -9.44
N GLN A 79 -6.36 9.98 -10.67
CA GLN A 79 -7.12 8.78 -11.04
C GLN A 79 -6.77 7.53 -10.22
N PRO A 80 -5.47 7.21 -9.94
CA PRO A 80 -5.12 6.11 -9.04
C PRO A 80 -5.70 6.30 -7.63
N LEU A 81 -5.65 7.52 -7.08
CA LEU A 81 -6.20 7.82 -5.76
C LEU A 81 -7.72 7.64 -5.72
N ARG A 82 -8.44 8.07 -6.77
CA ARG A 82 -9.89 7.82 -6.92
C ARG A 82 -10.21 6.33 -6.93
N GLN A 83 -9.37 5.53 -7.59
CA GLN A 83 -9.54 4.09 -7.68
C GLN A 83 -9.26 3.39 -6.35
N LEU A 84 -8.22 3.80 -5.62
CA LEU A 84 -7.97 3.30 -4.27
C LEU A 84 -9.12 3.68 -3.32
N ASN A 85 -9.60 4.92 -3.39
CA ASN A 85 -10.75 5.37 -2.61
C ASN A 85 -12.00 4.52 -2.90
N ALA A 86 -12.30 4.29 -4.17
CA ALA A 86 -13.43 3.45 -4.60
C ALA A 86 -13.27 1.99 -4.15
N ALA A 87 -12.04 1.45 -4.20
CA ALA A 87 -11.74 0.10 -3.74
C ALA A 87 -12.01 -0.07 -2.23
N ILE A 88 -11.54 0.86 -1.39
CA ILE A 88 -11.79 0.82 0.06
C ILE A 88 -13.28 0.99 0.35
N GLY A 89 -13.97 1.90 -0.34
CA GLY A 89 -15.41 2.09 -0.24
C GLY A 89 -16.19 0.83 -0.62
N LEU A 90 -15.81 0.16 -1.69
CA LEU A 90 -16.39 -1.11 -2.13
C LEU A 90 -16.22 -2.20 -1.07
N LEU A 91 -15.01 -2.37 -0.51
CA LEU A 91 -14.77 -3.35 0.56
C LEU A 91 -15.66 -3.09 1.76
N ARG A 92 -15.80 -1.84 2.20
CA ARG A 92 -16.70 -1.47 3.30
C ARG A 92 -18.17 -1.75 2.98
N SER A 93 -18.62 -1.45 1.78
CA SER A 93 -20.02 -1.69 1.37
C SER A 93 -20.38 -3.19 1.28
N ARG A 94 -19.37 -4.05 1.05
CA ARG A 94 -19.53 -5.52 0.98
C ARG A 94 -19.15 -6.25 2.26
N ALA A 95 -18.94 -5.53 3.37
CA ALA A 95 -18.41 -6.09 4.61
C ALA A 95 -19.20 -7.28 5.14
N GLU A 96 -20.53 -7.19 5.15
CA GLU A 96 -21.39 -8.29 5.61
C GLU A 96 -21.36 -9.48 4.64
N GLU A 97 -21.51 -9.22 3.34
CA GLU A 97 -21.52 -10.26 2.31
C GLU A 97 -20.20 -11.05 2.26
N TRP A 98 -19.09 -10.37 2.50
CA TRP A 98 -17.75 -10.96 2.40
C TRP A 98 -17.14 -11.36 3.74
N ASN A 99 -17.87 -11.21 4.83
CA ASN A 99 -17.40 -11.48 6.19
C ASN A 99 -16.09 -10.75 6.51
N LEU A 100 -15.96 -9.49 6.11
CA LEU A 100 -14.81 -8.68 6.45
C LEU A 100 -15.11 -7.68 7.58
N LEU A 101 -14.06 -7.22 8.25
CA LEU A 101 -14.08 -6.21 9.30
C LEU A 101 -13.85 -4.84 8.65
N PRO A 102 -14.89 -3.99 8.47
CA PRO A 102 -14.79 -2.74 7.71
C PRO A 102 -13.90 -1.68 8.37
N GLU A 103 -13.64 -1.81 9.67
CA GLU A 103 -12.73 -0.97 10.47
C GLU A 103 -11.29 -1.52 10.52
N LYS A 104 -11.01 -2.67 9.85
CA LYS A 104 -9.70 -3.32 9.80
C LYS A 104 -9.24 -3.52 8.34
N ILE A 105 -9.12 -2.41 7.61
CA ILE A 105 -8.65 -2.38 6.22
C ILE A 105 -7.24 -1.77 6.20
N ALA A 106 -6.25 -2.58 5.86
CA ALA A 106 -4.88 -2.13 5.61
C ALA A 106 -4.61 -1.97 4.12
N VAL A 107 -3.73 -1.03 3.77
CA VAL A 107 -3.23 -0.87 2.40
C VAL A 107 -1.72 -1.11 2.42
N CYS A 108 -1.27 -2.11 1.65
CA CYS A 108 0.15 -2.48 1.52
C CYS A 108 0.65 -2.06 0.14
N GLY A 109 1.51 -1.02 0.09
CA GLY A 109 1.98 -0.44 -1.17
C GLY A 109 3.49 -0.54 -1.37
N PHE A 110 3.89 -0.73 -2.63
CA PHE A 110 5.27 -0.93 -3.06
C PHE A 110 5.73 0.19 -3.98
N SER A 111 6.88 0.82 -3.73
CA SER A 111 7.43 1.85 -4.62
C SER A 111 6.41 2.97 -4.90
N ALA A 112 6.04 3.21 -6.16
CA ALA A 112 4.95 4.11 -6.55
C ALA A 112 3.58 3.68 -5.98
N GLY A 113 3.35 2.38 -5.80
CA GLY A 113 2.18 1.86 -5.07
C GLY A 113 2.22 2.21 -3.58
N GLY A 114 3.41 2.31 -2.99
CA GLY A 114 3.61 2.86 -1.64
C GLY A 114 3.21 4.33 -1.54
N HIS A 115 3.57 5.12 -2.56
CA HIS A 115 3.07 6.48 -2.70
C HIS A 115 1.55 6.52 -2.75
N LEU A 116 0.93 5.67 -3.59
CA LEU A 116 -0.53 5.61 -3.70
C LEU A 116 -1.19 5.16 -2.39
N ALA A 117 -0.63 4.17 -1.70
CA ALA A 117 -1.13 3.69 -0.41
C ALA A 117 -1.14 4.81 0.64
N LEU A 118 -0.03 5.54 0.79
CA LEU A 118 0.05 6.66 1.70
C LEU A 118 -0.82 7.84 1.24
N SER A 119 -0.90 8.12 -0.07
CA SER A 119 -1.83 9.13 -0.61
C SER A 119 -3.27 8.86 -0.18
N GLY A 120 -3.71 7.60 -0.20
CA GLY A 120 -5.04 7.19 0.31
C GLY A 120 -5.27 7.51 1.78
N ALA A 121 -4.21 7.59 2.57
CA ALA A 121 -4.27 7.92 3.98
C ALA A 121 -4.24 9.43 4.26
N VAL A 122 -3.55 10.25 3.43
CA VAL A 122 -3.21 11.64 3.79
C VAL A 122 -3.70 12.70 2.80
N LEU A 123 -4.03 12.35 1.54
CA LEU A 123 -4.53 13.32 0.56
C LEU A 123 -6.05 13.34 0.50
N ASP A 124 -6.60 14.50 0.17
CA ASP A 124 -7.98 14.67 -0.25
C ASP A 124 -8.09 14.77 -1.78
N LEU A 125 -9.24 14.43 -2.31
CA LEU A 125 -9.53 14.63 -3.72
C LEU A 125 -9.90 16.09 -3.98
N PRO A 126 -9.37 16.72 -5.05
CA PRO A 126 -9.57 18.16 -5.29
C PRO A 126 -11.04 18.59 -5.51
N ASP A 127 -11.90 17.64 -5.88
CA ASP A 127 -13.34 17.89 -6.08
C ASP A 127 -14.18 17.71 -4.82
N GLY A 128 -13.55 17.48 -3.67
CA GLY A 128 -14.24 17.31 -2.39
C GLY A 128 -14.93 15.94 -2.22
N THR A 129 -14.69 14.96 -3.10
CA THR A 129 -15.20 13.60 -2.91
C THR A 129 -14.72 13.04 -1.57
N PRO A 130 -15.61 12.54 -0.70
CA PRO A 130 -15.22 11.99 0.59
C PRO A 130 -14.24 10.82 0.47
N MET A 131 -13.23 10.82 1.33
CA MET A 131 -12.21 9.79 1.33
C MET A 131 -12.53 8.62 2.26
N HIS A 132 -12.44 7.42 1.75
CA HIS A 132 -12.43 6.18 2.51
C HIS A 132 -10.99 5.87 2.95
N ARG A 133 -10.56 6.42 4.10
CA ARG A 133 -9.21 6.22 4.60
C ARG A 133 -8.96 4.78 5.03
N PRO A 134 -7.74 4.21 4.78
CA PRO A 134 -7.35 2.93 5.37
C PRO A 134 -7.21 3.05 6.90
N ASN A 135 -7.22 1.90 7.60
CA ASN A 135 -7.04 1.85 9.05
C ASN A 135 -5.58 1.60 9.45
N ALA A 136 -4.76 1.13 8.50
CA ALA A 136 -3.31 0.97 8.64
C ALA A 136 -2.65 1.03 7.25
N VAL A 137 -1.37 1.42 7.19
CA VAL A 137 -0.60 1.51 5.93
C VAL A 137 0.71 0.75 6.08
N LEU A 138 0.99 -0.15 5.14
CA LEU A 138 2.26 -0.85 5.03
C LEU A 138 2.98 -0.39 3.76
N LEU A 139 4.23 -0.01 3.89
CA LEU A 139 5.02 0.60 2.81
C LEU A 139 6.31 -0.16 2.58
N ALA A 140 6.54 -0.56 1.35
CA ALA A 140 7.78 -1.19 0.91
C ALA A 140 8.53 -0.25 -0.04
N TYR A 141 9.73 0.19 0.37
CA TYR A 141 10.58 1.12 -0.41
C TYR A 141 9.79 2.22 -1.14
N PRO A 142 8.96 2.99 -0.40
CA PRO A 142 7.96 3.86 -0.99
C PRO A 142 8.56 5.11 -1.64
N VAL A 143 7.97 5.56 -2.74
CA VAL A 143 8.11 6.94 -3.20
C VAL A 143 7.34 7.85 -2.26
N ILE A 144 7.93 8.95 -1.78
CA ILE A 144 7.33 9.86 -0.81
C ILE A 144 7.43 11.32 -1.24
N THR A 145 8.65 11.78 -1.57
CA THR A 145 8.93 13.20 -1.84
C THR A 145 9.03 13.50 -3.33
N ALA A 146 8.49 14.66 -3.74
CA ALA A 146 8.77 15.28 -5.03
C ALA A 146 10.01 16.22 -4.99
N GLY A 147 10.70 16.30 -3.85
CA GLY A 147 11.86 17.13 -3.61
C GLY A 147 13.16 16.59 -4.22
N GLU A 148 14.27 16.74 -3.48
CA GLU A 148 15.62 16.35 -3.89
C GLU A 148 15.74 14.85 -4.22
N TYR A 149 15.13 13.98 -3.40
CA TYR A 149 15.22 12.52 -3.51
C TYR A 149 14.06 11.90 -4.30
N ALA A 150 13.41 12.69 -5.15
CA ALA A 150 12.25 12.25 -5.90
C ALA A 150 12.56 11.16 -6.92
N HIS A 151 11.75 10.12 -6.98
CA HIS A 151 11.66 9.30 -8.17
C HIS A 151 10.88 10.05 -9.27
N ARG A 152 11.58 10.91 -10.03
CA ARG A 152 10.98 11.88 -10.98
C ARG A 152 9.98 11.25 -11.94
N GLY A 153 10.28 10.06 -12.48
CA GLY A 153 9.38 9.37 -13.39
C GLY A 153 7.97 9.16 -12.83
N SER A 154 7.84 8.82 -11.54
CA SER A 154 6.54 8.68 -10.89
C SER A 154 5.76 10.00 -10.86
N PHE A 155 6.42 11.08 -10.50
CA PHE A 155 5.77 12.39 -10.38
C PHE A 155 5.40 12.99 -11.75
N VAL A 156 6.21 12.74 -12.78
CA VAL A 156 5.88 13.12 -14.17
C VAL A 156 4.61 12.41 -14.63
N GLN A 157 4.45 11.11 -14.33
CA GLN A 157 3.23 10.38 -14.68
C GLN A 157 2.00 10.95 -13.96
N LEU A 158 2.11 11.24 -12.66
CA LEU A 158 0.99 11.77 -11.86
C LEU A 158 0.61 13.19 -12.26
N ALA A 159 1.59 14.08 -12.38
CA ALA A 159 1.38 15.49 -12.70
C ALA A 159 1.11 15.73 -14.19
N GLY A 160 1.58 14.82 -15.06
CA GLY A 160 1.59 15.06 -16.51
C GLY A 160 2.55 16.17 -16.94
N SER A 161 3.54 16.50 -16.10
CA SER A 161 4.47 17.62 -16.28
C SER A 161 5.82 17.34 -15.62
N GLU A 162 6.90 17.80 -16.22
CA GLU A 162 8.25 17.81 -15.65
C GLU A 162 8.48 19.00 -14.69
N ASP A 163 7.57 19.99 -14.68
CA ASP A 163 7.65 21.14 -13.80
C ASP A 163 7.55 20.71 -12.32
N PRO A 164 8.57 21.00 -11.49
CA PRO A 164 8.54 20.68 -10.06
C PRO A 164 7.32 21.28 -9.32
N ALA A 165 6.84 22.45 -9.74
CA ALA A 165 5.68 23.08 -9.13
C ALA A 165 4.40 22.26 -9.35
N ALA A 166 4.25 21.62 -10.52
CA ALA A 166 3.13 20.72 -10.81
C ALA A 166 3.23 19.39 -10.05
N GLN A 167 4.43 18.97 -9.63
CA GLN A 167 4.69 17.74 -8.90
C GLN A 167 4.51 17.91 -7.38
N GLN A 168 4.71 19.14 -6.85
CA GLN A 168 4.66 19.44 -5.41
C GLN A 168 3.38 19.00 -4.69
N PRO A 169 2.17 19.08 -5.29
CA PRO A 169 0.95 18.58 -4.65
C PRO A 169 0.98 17.10 -4.25
N PHE A 170 1.84 16.31 -4.89
CA PHE A 170 2.00 14.88 -4.64
C PHE A 170 3.10 14.54 -3.63
N THR A 171 3.80 15.53 -3.05
CA THR A 171 4.72 15.33 -1.92
C THR A 171 3.92 14.94 -0.68
N LEU A 172 4.30 13.85 0.00
CA LEU A 172 3.49 13.26 1.06
C LEU A 172 4.01 13.55 2.48
N GLU A 173 5.30 13.74 2.69
CA GLU A 173 5.85 14.04 4.02
C GLU A 173 5.27 15.32 4.63
N ASP A 174 4.85 16.25 3.79
CA ASP A 174 4.20 17.52 4.21
C ASP A 174 2.70 17.37 4.54
N LYS A 175 2.12 16.21 4.25
CA LYS A 175 0.69 15.90 4.43
C LYS A 175 0.40 15.07 5.68
N ILE A 176 1.44 14.63 6.37
CA ILE A 176 1.31 13.83 7.59
C ILE A 176 0.72 14.67 8.71
N THR A 177 -0.34 14.16 9.33
CA THR A 177 -1.05 14.80 10.45
C THR A 177 -1.28 13.80 11.58
N PRO A 178 -1.69 14.21 12.79
CA PRO A 178 -2.06 13.28 13.85
C PRO A 178 -3.22 12.33 13.51
N ALA A 179 -3.99 12.62 12.45
CA ALA A 179 -5.06 11.75 11.96
C ALA A 179 -4.58 10.69 10.96
N THR A 180 -3.30 10.72 10.57
CA THR A 180 -2.69 9.67 9.73
C THR A 180 -2.75 8.34 10.46
N PRO A 181 -3.24 7.24 9.82
CA PRO A 181 -3.28 5.93 10.47
C PRO A 181 -1.87 5.40 10.76
N PRO A 182 -1.75 4.37 11.64
CA PRO A 182 -0.48 3.70 11.91
C PRO A 182 0.23 3.23 10.63
N VAL A 183 1.56 3.36 10.60
CA VAL A 183 2.39 3.07 9.43
C VAL A 183 3.47 2.04 9.77
N PHE A 184 3.55 0.98 8.98
CA PHE A 184 4.72 0.10 8.89
C PHE A 184 5.50 0.45 7.63
N VAL A 185 6.83 0.54 7.69
CA VAL A 185 7.66 0.82 6.51
C VAL A 185 8.95 0.02 6.54
N TRP A 186 9.35 -0.48 5.36
CA TRP A 186 10.69 -1.04 5.19
C TRP A 186 11.36 -0.54 3.91
N HIS A 187 12.69 -0.52 3.91
CA HIS A 187 13.50 -0.06 2.78
C HIS A 187 14.89 -0.72 2.82
N THR A 188 15.68 -0.54 1.76
CA THR A 188 17.09 -0.92 1.73
C THR A 188 17.99 0.31 1.53
N MET A 189 19.15 0.33 2.19
CA MET A 189 20.11 1.45 2.11
C MET A 189 20.77 1.56 0.73
N GLU A 190 20.83 0.44 -0.04
CA GLU A 190 21.43 0.40 -1.38
C GLU A 190 20.45 0.75 -2.52
N ASP A 191 19.22 1.13 -2.22
CA ASP A 191 18.21 1.45 -3.24
C ASP A 191 18.62 2.70 -4.02
N GLN A 192 18.97 2.52 -5.30
CA GLN A 192 19.41 3.58 -6.21
C GLN A 192 18.26 4.14 -7.07
N THR A 193 17.10 3.50 -7.05
CA THR A 193 15.93 3.90 -7.84
C THR A 193 15.02 4.84 -7.05
N VAL A 194 14.71 4.44 -5.82
CA VAL A 194 14.02 5.29 -4.84
C VAL A 194 14.94 5.42 -3.64
N PRO A 195 15.67 6.53 -3.49
CA PRO A 195 16.62 6.72 -2.39
C PRO A 195 15.94 6.53 -1.02
N VAL A 196 16.65 5.88 -0.08
CA VAL A 196 16.14 5.59 1.27
C VAL A 196 15.72 6.85 2.02
N GLU A 197 16.20 8.01 1.62
CA GLU A 197 15.83 9.32 2.12
C GLU A 197 14.29 9.56 2.04
N ASN A 198 13.61 8.97 1.06
CA ASN A 198 12.14 8.97 1.03
C ASN A 198 11.55 8.42 2.33
N THR A 199 12.06 7.29 2.81
CA THR A 199 11.63 6.69 4.09
C THR A 199 12.09 7.53 5.28
N LEU A 200 13.31 8.08 5.27
CA LEU A 200 13.81 8.91 6.37
C LEU A 200 13.00 10.20 6.53
N LEU A 201 12.62 10.84 5.43
CA LEU A 201 11.73 12.00 5.43
C LEU A 201 10.34 11.64 6.00
N LEU A 202 9.77 10.52 5.56
CA LEU A 202 8.50 10.02 6.06
C LEU A 202 8.56 9.76 7.58
N LEU A 203 9.58 9.06 8.07
CA LEU A 203 9.74 8.75 9.51
C LEU A 203 9.85 10.02 10.35
N THR A 204 10.57 11.02 9.83
CA THR A 204 10.69 12.32 10.48
C THR A 204 9.32 13.02 10.60
N ALA A 205 8.52 12.97 9.54
CA ALA A 205 7.18 13.56 9.53
C ALA A 205 6.22 12.81 10.46
N LEU A 206 6.18 11.47 10.40
CA LEU A 206 5.36 10.62 11.28
C LEU A 206 5.71 10.87 12.76
N ARG A 207 7.00 10.89 13.09
CA ARG A 207 7.47 11.14 14.45
C ARG A 207 7.06 12.52 14.96
N ARG A 208 7.17 13.55 14.12
CA ARG A 208 6.75 14.92 14.45
C ARG A 208 5.24 15.02 14.69
N ALA A 209 4.44 14.30 13.91
CA ALA A 209 2.98 14.27 14.04
C ALA A 209 2.47 13.36 15.18
N GLY A 210 3.34 12.57 15.83
CA GLY A 210 2.95 11.61 16.86
C GLY A 210 2.20 10.38 16.33
N VAL A 211 2.37 10.06 15.05
CA VAL A 211 1.76 8.89 14.40
C VAL A 211 2.53 7.63 14.81
N PRO A 212 1.84 6.56 15.27
CA PRO A 212 2.49 5.28 15.52
C PRO A 212 3.13 4.73 14.24
N CYS A 213 4.41 4.35 14.31
CA CYS A 213 5.10 3.79 13.16
C CYS A 213 6.16 2.79 13.57
N GLU A 214 6.34 1.76 12.74
CA GLU A 214 7.42 0.79 12.81
C GLU A 214 8.24 0.82 11.52
N ALA A 215 9.58 0.72 11.61
CA ALA A 215 10.46 0.85 10.46
C ALA A 215 11.61 -0.14 10.47
N HIS A 216 11.89 -0.74 9.30
CA HIS A 216 12.99 -1.68 9.10
C HIS A 216 13.85 -1.26 7.91
N LEU A 217 15.12 -0.91 8.15
CA LEU A 217 16.07 -0.55 7.11
C LEU A 217 17.11 -1.66 6.98
N PHE A 218 17.07 -2.36 5.85
CA PHE A 218 18.06 -3.39 5.53
C PHE A 218 19.26 -2.76 4.83
N GLU A 219 20.48 -3.21 5.16
CA GLU A 219 21.70 -2.70 4.53
C GLU A 219 21.66 -2.92 3.01
N LYS A 220 21.39 -4.16 2.57
CA LYS A 220 21.56 -4.61 1.18
C LYS A 220 20.26 -4.88 0.47
N GLY A 221 20.22 -4.48 -0.79
CA GLY A 221 19.14 -4.82 -1.71
C GLY A 221 18.90 -3.73 -2.74
N ARG A 222 18.69 -4.16 -4.00
CA ARG A 222 18.22 -3.27 -5.06
C ARG A 222 16.76 -2.91 -4.86
N HIS A 223 16.27 -1.94 -5.60
CA HIS A 223 14.83 -1.59 -5.65
C HIS A 223 13.96 -2.76 -6.15
N GLY A 224 12.71 -2.80 -5.68
CA GLY A 224 11.70 -3.70 -6.24
C GLY A 224 11.91 -5.18 -5.88
N THR A 225 12.35 -5.48 -4.66
CA THR A 225 12.60 -6.87 -4.21
C THR A 225 11.36 -7.59 -3.69
N SER A 226 10.20 -6.92 -3.61
CA SER A 226 8.92 -7.52 -3.21
C SER A 226 9.05 -8.38 -1.93
N ILE A 227 8.60 -9.64 -1.96
CA ILE A 227 8.73 -10.58 -0.84
C ILE A 227 10.13 -11.20 -0.71
N SER A 228 11.10 -10.77 -1.51
CA SER A 228 12.51 -11.21 -1.46
C SER A 228 12.72 -12.73 -1.57
N THR A 229 11.96 -13.38 -2.46
CA THR A 229 12.08 -14.82 -2.79
C THR A 229 12.64 -15.04 -4.20
N ALA A 230 12.97 -16.30 -4.53
CA ALA A 230 13.36 -16.68 -5.88
C ALA A 230 12.23 -16.48 -6.91
N GLU A 231 10.97 -16.62 -6.50
CA GLU A 231 9.80 -16.38 -7.34
C GLU A 231 9.79 -14.97 -7.95
N VAL A 232 10.24 -13.98 -7.18
CA VAL A 232 10.29 -12.58 -7.61
C VAL A 232 11.68 -12.13 -8.06
N ASP A 233 12.58 -13.08 -8.34
CA ASP A 233 13.98 -12.83 -8.76
C ASP A 233 14.76 -11.92 -7.81
N ALA A 234 14.57 -12.11 -6.49
CA ALA A 234 15.17 -11.24 -5.46
C ALA A 234 15.54 -12.00 -4.17
N ALA A 235 15.84 -13.28 -4.25
CA ALA A 235 16.04 -14.16 -3.10
C ALA A 235 16.98 -13.58 -2.02
N SER A 236 16.45 -13.44 -0.81
CA SER A 236 17.19 -13.08 0.40
C SER A 236 16.37 -13.46 1.63
N ALA A 237 16.78 -14.49 2.34
CA ALA A 237 16.10 -14.89 3.58
C ALA A 237 16.05 -13.76 4.59
N HIS A 238 17.13 -12.97 4.71
CA HIS A 238 17.21 -11.84 5.65
C HIS A 238 16.17 -10.75 5.34
N ARG A 239 16.04 -10.31 4.07
CA ARG A 239 15.02 -9.31 3.71
C ARG A 239 13.61 -9.87 3.76
N HIS A 240 13.42 -11.18 3.46
CA HIS A 240 12.11 -11.82 3.52
C HIS A 240 11.44 -11.69 4.90
N HIS A 241 12.22 -11.57 5.97
CA HIS A 241 11.70 -11.35 7.33
C HIS A 241 10.78 -10.13 7.46
N TRP A 242 10.84 -9.17 6.52
CA TRP A 242 9.89 -8.04 6.54
C TRP A 242 8.43 -8.52 6.52
N VAL A 243 8.15 -9.65 5.86
CA VAL A 243 6.79 -10.21 5.77
C VAL A 243 6.31 -10.65 7.16
N GLU A 244 7.16 -11.35 7.91
CA GLU A 244 6.86 -11.81 9.27
C GLU A 244 6.66 -10.61 10.21
N LEU A 245 7.56 -9.64 10.17
CA LEU A 245 7.49 -8.40 10.94
C LEU A 245 6.22 -7.60 10.63
N ALA A 246 5.86 -7.50 9.34
CA ALA A 246 4.63 -6.82 8.92
C ALA A 246 3.37 -7.55 9.40
N LEU A 247 3.37 -8.89 9.41
CA LEU A 247 2.26 -9.69 9.90
C LEU A 247 2.10 -9.57 11.43
N GLU A 248 3.20 -9.56 12.18
CA GLU A 248 3.19 -9.35 13.63
C GLU A 248 2.67 -7.96 13.97
N TRP A 249 3.24 -6.91 13.36
CA TRP A 249 2.81 -5.53 13.54
C TRP A 249 1.32 -5.33 13.19
N LEU A 250 0.85 -5.92 12.08
CA LEU A 250 -0.53 -5.78 11.66
C LEU A 250 -1.49 -6.55 12.58
N GLY A 251 -1.05 -7.71 13.09
CA GLY A 251 -1.77 -8.50 14.09
C GLY A 251 -2.02 -7.71 15.37
N GLU A 252 -0.99 -7.04 15.89
CA GLU A 252 -1.08 -6.15 17.05
C GLU A 252 -1.94 -4.91 16.76
N THR A 253 -1.73 -4.25 15.61
CA THR A 253 -2.46 -3.03 15.21
C THR A 253 -3.96 -3.29 15.08
N PHE A 254 -4.34 -4.46 14.56
CA PHE A 254 -5.73 -4.83 14.32
C PHE A 254 -6.35 -5.70 15.42
N ASP A 255 -5.58 -6.07 16.45
CA ASP A 255 -6.03 -7.08 17.41
C ASP A 255 -6.64 -8.29 16.65
N PHE A 256 -5.82 -8.89 15.78
CA PHE A 256 -6.19 -10.02 14.95
C PHE A 256 -4.98 -10.94 14.74
N ASP A 257 -4.85 -11.93 15.61
CA ASP A 257 -3.84 -12.97 15.51
C ASP A 257 -4.50 -14.35 15.47
N LEU A 258 -4.08 -15.17 14.50
CA LEU A 258 -4.55 -16.55 14.32
C LEU A 258 -3.41 -17.57 14.54
N LYS A 259 -2.25 -17.12 15.07
CA LYS A 259 -1.14 -18.00 15.41
C LYS A 259 -1.33 -18.67 16.76
#